data_0d752e613b3f1503275f1ebde313025f
#
_entry.id   0d752e613b3f1503275f1ebde313025f
#
_cell.length_a   1.000
_cell.length_b   1.000
_cell.length_c   1.000
_cell.angle_alpha   90.00
_cell.angle_beta   90.00
_cell.angle_gamma   90.00
#
_symmetry.space_group_name_H-M   'P 1'
#
loop_
_entity.id
_entity.type
_entity.pdbx_description
1 polymer ?
#
loop_
_entity_poly.entity_id
_entity_poly.type
_entity_poly.pdbx_seq_one_letter_code
_entity_poly.pdbx_strand_id
1 'polypeptide(L)'
;VFSQTLKEIEIIAVNDGSTDHSLDILNTIKKEHPEMIIISQENKGLGAVRNKGIELATGKYIYFLDSDDCLAEDAMDICYRYAEKNQSDVLMFDAETFGEIDQIQNAYNRSEIITDKECVLKGEVFAGKYWLKSFCPSACLIFTSAQFLRRHKLQFRPGVYYEDNEFYIRMMLLAERVIYIPKMLYRRRCREGSIIMSPFDMHHVNDYLQMIQAVQALDREIHSSRLRSIIQELKLNFLTFLLSVGRVDGMFENKEFAERFYRTLSDVCGEASENKSSYRSLLLLDEMGMVLPDDIMGETERAGIKNKKREWAERIWDEIPFCQREKCIGIYGTGKTTDQLLEACKNCQREIKAKLIFIDSNIASGEVKYKGQDVIHIDDIGKLSLECIVIASVKYEEEMYQMVQEKYGDRFRLIRIKADLHF
;
A
#
# COMPACT_ATOMS: atom_id res chain seq x y z
N VAL A 1 1.97 25.02 -17.45
CA VAL A 1 2.59 24.28 -18.58
C VAL A 1 3.32 25.25 -19.52
N PHE A 2 2.73 26.37 -19.94
CA PHE A 2 3.32 27.31 -20.91
C PHE A 2 4.58 28.01 -20.42
N SER A 3 4.83 28.04 -19.11
CA SER A 3 6.09 28.54 -18.51
C SER A 3 7.26 27.55 -18.58
N GLN A 4 7.04 26.34 -19.08
CA GLN A 4 8.11 25.34 -19.17
C GLN A 4 9.28 25.85 -20.04
N THR A 5 10.50 25.50 -19.60
CA THR A 5 11.74 25.86 -20.34
C THR A 5 11.88 25.07 -21.64
N LEU A 6 11.44 23.81 -21.68
CA LEU A 6 11.28 23.04 -22.90
C LEU A 6 10.16 23.66 -23.74
N LYS A 7 10.41 23.95 -25.02
CA LYS A 7 9.43 24.59 -25.92
C LYS A 7 8.70 23.61 -26.83
N GLU A 8 9.29 22.50 -27.12
CA GLU A 8 8.72 21.44 -27.97
C GLU A 8 7.77 20.57 -27.15
N ILE A 9 6.67 21.20 -26.70
CA ILE A 9 5.61 20.54 -25.90
C ILE A 9 4.28 20.59 -26.66
N GLU A 10 3.66 19.43 -26.86
CA GLU A 10 2.27 19.28 -27.27
C GLU A 10 1.39 19.26 -26.02
N ILE A 11 0.32 20.07 -26.02
CA ILE A 11 -0.62 20.16 -24.89
C ILE A 11 -1.96 19.65 -25.34
N ILE A 12 -2.44 18.57 -24.70
CA ILE A 12 -3.73 17.96 -24.92
C ILE A 12 -4.54 18.08 -23.61
N ALA A 13 -5.54 18.93 -23.61
CA ALA A 13 -6.46 19.12 -22.48
C ALA A 13 -7.76 18.33 -22.76
N VAL A 14 -8.10 17.41 -21.89
CA VAL A 14 -9.32 16.61 -22.01
C VAL A 14 -10.29 17.04 -20.92
N ASN A 15 -11.40 17.65 -21.31
CA ASN A 15 -12.52 17.98 -20.43
C ASN A 15 -13.47 16.77 -20.35
N ASP A 16 -13.56 16.15 -19.20
CA ASP A 16 -14.35 14.93 -18.95
C ASP A 16 -15.72 15.26 -18.36
N GLY A 17 -16.48 16.08 -19.09
CA GLY A 17 -17.84 16.42 -18.72
C GLY A 17 -17.95 17.37 -17.53
N SER A 18 -17.00 18.31 -17.37
CA SER A 18 -17.07 19.31 -16.32
C SER A 18 -18.35 20.14 -16.40
N THR A 19 -18.99 20.37 -15.25
CA THR A 19 -20.25 21.14 -15.12
C THR A 19 -20.01 22.56 -14.62
N ASP A 20 -18.78 22.93 -14.37
CA ASP A 20 -18.31 24.25 -13.94
C ASP A 20 -17.74 25.06 -15.14
N HIS A 21 -17.03 26.15 -14.85
CA HIS A 21 -16.40 26.99 -15.87
C HIS A 21 -15.09 26.44 -16.46
N SER A 22 -14.72 25.16 -16.20
CA SER A 22 -13.45 24.60 -16.68
C SER A 22 -13.30 24.66 -18.19
N LEU A 23 -14.36 24.32 -18.95
CA LEU A 23 -14.33 24.40 -20.40
C LEU A 23 -14.19 25.83 -20.95
N ASP A 24 -14.83 26.82 -20.30
CA ASP A 24 -14.73 28.24 -20.67
C ASP A 24 -13.31 28.75 -20.45
N ILE A 25 -12.68 28.34 -19.34
CA ILE A 25 -11.28 28.65 -19.03
C ILE A 25 -10.36 28.06 -20.09
N LEU A 26 -10.52 26.78 -20.44
CA LEU A 26 -9.74 26.10 -21.47
C LEU A 26 -9.87 26.83 -22.82
N ASN A 27 -11.09 27.22 -23.22
CA ASN A 27 -11.33 27.95 -24.46
C ASN A 27 -10.69 29.36 -24.43
N THR A 28 -10.62 29.97 -23.28
CA THR A 28 -9.95 31.28 -23.13
C THR A 28 -8.44 31.11 -23.29
N ILE A 29 -7.83 30.13 -22.65
CA ILE A 29 -6.41 29.80 -22.80
C ILE A 29 -6.07 29.47 -24.24
N LYS A 30 -6.92 28.72 -24.94
CA LYS A 30 -6.71 28.36 -26.36
C LYS A 30 -6.66 29.57 -27.28
N LYS A 31 -7.30 30.68 -26.96
CA LYS A 31 -7.18 31.92 -27.77
C LYS A 31 -5.77 32.50 -27.75
N GLU A 32 -5.07 32.35 -26.63
CA GLU A 32 -3.68 32.78 -26.44
C GLU A 32 -2.67 31.70 -26.91
N HIS A 33 -3.10 30.44 -26.88
CA HIS A 33 -2.30 29.26 -27.21
C HIS A 33 -3.05 28.36 -28.22
N PRO A 34 -3.16 28.78 -29.49
CA PRO A 34 -3.94 28.07 -30.52
C PRO A 34 -3.41 26.67 -30.83
N GLU A 35 -2.14 26.37 -30.49
CA GLU A 35 -1.52 25.05 -30.62
C GLU A 35 -2.08 24.00 -29.64
N MET A 36 -2.70 24.43 -28.51
CA MET A 36 -3.30 23.51 -27.55
C MET A 36 -4.48 22.75 -28.13
N ILE A 37 -4.52 21.45 -27.94
CA ILE A 37 -5.63 20.58 -28.33
C ILE A 37 -6.62 20.49 -27.15
N ILE A 38 -7.89 20.80 -27.36
CA ILE A 38 -8.96 20.62 -26.39
C ILE A 38 -9.91 19.56 -26.90
N ILE A 39 -10.16 18.54 -26.07
CA ILE A 39 -11.17 17.52 -26.30
C ILE A 39 -12.22 17.62 -25.20
N SER A 40 -13.50 17.58 -25.56
CA SER A 40 -14.59 17.50 -24.59
C SER A 40 -15.36 16.22 -24.82
N GLN A 41 -15.62 15.48 -23.74
CA GLN A 41 -16.35 14.22 -23.76
C GLN A 41 -17.32 14.16 -22.57
N GLU A 42 -18.27 13.21 -22.61
CA GLU A 42 -19.03 12.84 -21.42
C GLU A 42 -18.10 12.24 -20.35
N ASN A 43 -18.45 12.40 -19.08
CA ASN A 43 -17.65 11.89 -17.97
C ASN A 43 -17.47 10.35 -18.07
N LYS A 44 -16.23 9.91 -18.23
CA LYS A 44 -15.81 8.50 -18.33
C LYS A 44 -14.72 8.14 -17.34
N GLY A 45 -14.35 9.08 -16.49
CA GLY A 45 -13.34 8.92 -15.46
C GLY A 45 -11.90 9.11 -15.94
N LEU A 46 -11.00 9.29 -14.98
CA LEU A 46 -9.62 9.72 -15.20
C LEU A 46 -8.82 8.75 -16.09
N GLY A 47 -9.05 7.43 -15.95
CA GLY A 47 -8.40 6.44 -16.81
C GLY A 47 -8.75 6.61 -18.29
N ALA A 48 -10.03 6.91 -18.60
CA ALA A 48 -10.46 7.17 -19.97
C ALA A 48 -9.87 8.47 -20.54
N VAL A 49 -9.76 9.51 -19.70
CA VAL A 49 -9.10 10.78 -20.05
C VAL A 49 -7.64 10.57 -20.42
N ARG A 50 -6.90 9.86 -19.59
CA ARG A 50 -5.47 9.55 -19.84
C ARG A 50 -5.30 8.69 -21.10
N ASN A 51 -6.17 7.70 -21.34
CA ASN A 51 -6.15 6.90 -22.56
C ASN A 51 -6.40 7.77 -23.80
N LYS A 52 -7.30 8.75 -23.73
CA LYS A 52 -7.53 9.69 -24.82
C LYS A 52 -6.30 10.54 -25.09
N GLY A 53 -5.59 10.94 -24.05
CA GLY A 53 -4.27 11.58 -24.17
C GLY A 53 -3.24 10.69 -24.88
N ILE A 54 -3.12 9.41 -24.51
CA ILE A 54 -2.20 8.44 -25.15
C ILE A 54 -2.52 8.27 -26.64
N GLU A 55 -3.82 8.20 -26.97
CA GLU A 55 -4.31 8.03 -28.36
C GLU A 55 -3.90 9.21 -29.25
N LEU A 56 -4.09 10.43 -28.75
CA LEU A 56 -3.91 11.67 -29.51
C LEU A 56 -2.49 12.19 -29.53
N ALA A 57 -1.68 11.88 -28.51
CA ALA A 57 -0.33 12.39 -28.39
C ALA A 57 0.53 12.00 -29.58
N THR A 58 1.26 12.95 -30.16
CA THR A 58 2.22 12.74 -31.25
C THR A 58 3.67 12.81 -30.79
N GLY A 59 3.89 13.35 -29.58
CA GLY A 59 5.20 13.50 -28.98
C GLY A 59 5.96 12.19 -28.74
N LYS A 60 7.27 12.30 -28.59
CA LYS A 60 8.18 11.17 -28.32
C LYS A 60 7.98 10.59 -26.93
N TYR A 61 7.62 11.45 -25.98
CA TYR A 61 7.30 11.10 -24.60
C TYR A 61 5.90 11.59 -24.21
N ILE A 62 5.28 10.95 -23.26
CA ILE A 62 3.98 11.31 -22.69
C ILE A 62 4.15 11.56 -21.21
N TYR A 63 3.55 12.64 -20.74
CA TYR A 63 3.46 13.03 -19.34
C TYR A 63 2.00 13.38 -18.99
N PHE A 64 1.55 12.99 -17.81
CA PHE A 64 0.22 13.29 -17.30
C PHE A 64 0.30 14.34 -16.21
N LEU A 65 -0.51 15.38 -16.30
CA LEU A 65 -0.62 16.45 -15.33
C LEU A 65 -2.07 16.58 -14.88
N ASP A 66 -2.33 16.45 -13.60
CA ASP A 66 -3.64 16.71 -13.03
C ASP A 66 -3.89 18.23 -12.99
N SER A 67 -5.13 18.65 -13.25
CA SER A 67 -5.47 20.06 -13.54
C SER A 67 -5.34 20.99 -12.33
N ASP A 68 -5.29 20.45 -11.11
CA ASP A 68 -5.15 21.21 -9.86
C ASP A 68 -3.71 21.22 -9.32
N ASP A 69 -2.76 20.61 -10.02
CA ASP A 69 -1.37 20.50 -9.60
C ASP A 69 -0.43 21.38 -10.43
N CYS A 70 0.83 21.46 -10.01
CA CYS A 70 1.84 22.31 -10.64
C CYS A 70 3.12 21.54 -10.97
N LEU A 71 3.86 22.05 -11.95
CA LEU A 71 5.21 21.58 -12.31
C LEU A 71 6.27 22.64 -11.99
N ALA A 72 7.48 22.20 -11.66
CA ALA A 72 8.65 23.07 -11.72
C ALA A 72 8.84 23.57 -13.16
N GLU A 73 9.31 24.81 -13.35
CA GLU A 73 9.41 25.44 -14.68
C GLU A 73 10.35 24.70 -15.64
N ASP A 74 11.33 23.99 -15.13
CA ASP A 74 12.32 23.20 -15.87
C ASP A 74 12.02 21.68 -15.87
N ALA A 75 10.85 21.27 -15.32
CA ALA A 75 10.56 19.85 -15.13
C ALA A 75 10.60 19.04 -16.42
N MET A 76 9.95 19.54 -17.48
CA MET A 76 9.89 18.80 -18.76
C MET A 76 11.24 18.78 -19.46
N ASP A 77 12.05 19.84 -19.39
CA ASP A 77 13.40 19.87 -19.94
C ASP A 77 14.32 18.87 -19.21
N ILE A 78 14.24 18.82 -17.88
CA ILE A 78 14.98 17.83 -17.08
C ILE A 78 14.57 16.41 -17.48
N CYS A 79 13.27 16.11 -17.45
CA CYS A 79 12.76 14.79 -17.82
C CYS A 79 13.19 14.39 -19.23
N TYR A 80 13.05 15.28 -20.20
CA TYR A 80 13.42 15.03 -21.59
C TYR A 80 14.92 14.71 -21.72
N ARG A 81 15.80 15.53 -21.15
CA ARG A 81 17.27 15.31 -21.21
C ARG A 81 17.69 13.99 -20.57
N TYR A 82 17.14 13.65 -19.40
CA TYR A 82 17.44 12.38 -18.75
C TYR A 82 16.89 11.18 -19.54
N ALA A 83 15.67 11.29 -20.05
CA ALA A 83 15.06 10.24 -20.85
C ALA A 83 15.82 10.00 -22.15
N GLU A 84 16.24 11.06 -22.87
CA GLU A 84 17.04 10.95 -24.09
C GLU A 84 18.42 10.36 -23.82
N LYS A 85 19.14 10.89 -22.83
CA LYS A 85 20.47 10.40 -22.47
C LYS A 85 20.46 8.91 -22.15
N ASN A 86 19.41 8.44 -21.50
CA ASN A 86 19.32 7.06 -21.03
C ASN A 86 18.41 6.19 -21.91
N GLN A 87 17.82 6.74 -22.98
CA GLN A 87 16.83 6.04 -23.82
C GLN A 87 15.80 5.29 -22.99
N SER A 88 15.24 5.97 -21.98
CA SER A 88 14.39 5.33 -21.00
C SER A 88 12.98 5.06 -21.54
N ASP A 89 12.45 3.89 -21.21
CA ASP A 89 11.01 3.60 -21.36
C ASP A 89 10.20 4.40 -20.35
N VAL A 90 10.72 4.46 -19.11
CA VAL A 90 10.08 5.08 -17.96
C VAL A 90 11.11 5.88 -17.17
N LEU A 91 10.79 7.15 -16.92
CA LEU A 91 11.54 8.00 -15.99
C LEU A 91 10.62 8.38 -14.84
N MET A 92 11.11 8.24 -13.63
CA MET A 92 10.39 8.57 -12.40
C MET A 92 11.10 9.68 -11.63
N PHE A 93 10.31 10.53 -10.98
CA PHE A 93 10.80 11.63 -10.16
C PHE A 93 9.87 11.85 -8.96
N ASP A 94 10.22 12.76 -8.08
CA ASP A 94 9.52 13.00 -6.83
C ASP A 94 8.62 14.23 -6.87
N ALA A 95 7.75 14.34 -5.86
CA ALA A 95 6.87 15.46 -5.67
C ALA A 95 6.94 16.00 -4.23
N GLU A 96 6.63 17.28 -4.11
CA GLU A 96 6.26 17.92 -2.86
C GLU A 96 4.75 18.19 -2.83
N THR A 97 4.19 18.35 -1.64
CA THR A 97 2.80 18.73 -1.44
C THR A 97 2.70 20.21 -1.07
N PHE A 98 1.62 20.88 -1.49
CA PHE A 98 1.31 22.26 -1.10
C PHE A 98 -0.20 22.42 -0.90
N GLY A 99 -0.63 23.47 -0.21
CA GLY A 99 -2.04 23.80 -0.01
C GLY A 99 -2.42 23.91 1.47
N GLU A 100 -3.69 23.71 1.77
CA GLU A 100 -4.29 24.02 3.08
C GLU A 100 -4.02 22.97 4.16
N ILE A 101 -3.50 21.80 3.79
CA ILE A 101 -3.32 20.66 4.70
C ILE A 101 -1.85 20.30 4.81
N ASP A 102 -1.20 20.78 5.87
CA ASP A 102 0.23 20.55 6.15
C ASP A 102 0.59 19.11 6.55
N GLN A 103 -0.39 18.23 6.74
CA GLN A 103 -0.17 16.91 7.37
C GLN A 103 0.14 15.77 6.42
N ILE A 104 0.06 15.95 5.11
CA ILE A 104 0.46 14.90 4.17
C ILE A 104 1.93 15.06 3.85
N GLN A 105 2.77 14.74 4.83
CA GLN A 105 4.22 14.83 4.68
C GLN A 105 4.75 13.77 3.70
N ASN A 106 5.50 14.25 2.69
CA ASN A 106 6.59 13.58 1.96
C ASN A 106 6.38 12.14 1.43
N ALA A 107 5.14 11.62 1.32
CA ALA A 107 4.90 10.28 0.75
C ALA A 107 5.49 10.09 -0.67
N TYR A 108 5.76 11.19 -1.36
CA TYR A 108 6.27 11.21 -2.73
C TYR A 108 7.77 11.54 -2.84
N ASN A 109 8.47 11.75 -1.72
CA ASN A 109 9.92 11.83 -1.67
C ASN A 109 10.50 10.44 -1.41
N ARG A 110 11.07 9.83 -2.43
CA ARG A 110 11.63 8.48 -2.40
C ARG A 110 13.15 8.46 -2.36
N SER A 111 13.78 9.63 -2.24
CA SER A 111 15.23 9.80 -2.39
C SER A 111 16.06 9.06 -1.34
N GLU A 112 15.51 8.78 -0.16
CA GLU A 112 16.19 7.98 0.88
C GLU A 112 15.98 6.47 0.67
N ILE A 113 14.88 6.07 0.03
CA ILE A 113 14.51 4.67 -0.18
C ILE A 113 15.15 4.12 -1.46
N ILE A 114 15.11 4.90 -2.56
CA ILE A 114 15.64 4.48 -3.85
C ILE A 114 17.12 4.88 -3.93
N THR A 115 17.99 3.88 -3.80
CA THR A 115 19.44 4.06 -3.77
C THR A 115 20.09 4.06 -5.15
N ASP A 116 19.49 3.42 -6.17
CA ASP A 116 19.96 3.40 -7.56
C ASP A 116 19.55 4.70 -8.30
N LYS A 117 19.96 5.85 -7.76
CA LYS A 117 19.65 7.16 -8.34
C LYS A 117 20.35 7.33 -9.68
N GLU A 118 19.61 7.81 -10.68
CA GLU A 118 20.11 8.05 -12.05
C GLU A 118 20.69 6.81 -12.75
N CYS A 119 20.46 5.61 -12.19
CA CYS A 119 20.86 4.34 -12.79
C CYS A 119 19.71 3.77 -13.62
N VAL A 120 20.05 3.19 -14.77
CA VAL A 120 19.08 2.49 -15.61
C VAL A 120 18.93 1.06 -15.11
N LEU A 121 17.71 0.68 -14.75
CA LEU A 121 17.34 -0.66 -14.32
C LEU A 121 16.25 -1.22 -15.24
N LYS A 122 16.14 -2.55 -15.32
CA LYS A 122 14.89 -3.17 -15.80
C LYS A 122 13.78 -2.92 -14.80
N GLY A 123 12.55 -2.75 -15.26
CA GLY A 123 11.41 -2.51 -14.38
C GLY A 123 11.18 -3.61 -13.36
N GLU A 124 11.37 -4.90 -13.73
CA GLU A 124 11.33 -6.02 -12.79
C GLU A 124 12.41 -5.93 -11.70
N VAL A 125 13.62 -5.47 -12.05
CA VAL A 125 14.71 -5.30 -11.07
C VAL A 125 14.38 -4.16 -10.13
N PHE A 126 13.85 -3.05 -10.65
CA PHE A 126 13.38 -1.94 -9.84
C PHE A 126 12.27 -2.37 -8.88
N ALA A 127 11.24 -3.05 -9.38
CA ALA A 127 10.16 -3.61 -8.60
C ALA A 127 10.68 -4.52 -7.48
N GLY A 128 11.60 -5.43 -7.82
CA GLY A 128 12.21 -6.37 -6.89
C GLY A 128 13.01 -5.74 -5.76
N LYS A 129 13.53 -4.52 -5.96
CA LYS A 129 14.31 -3.79 -4.95
C LYS A 129 13.46 -2.88 -4.07
N TYR A 130 12.41 -2.26 -4.64
CA TYR A 130 11.82 -1.06 -4.02
C TYR A 130 10.34 -1.15 -3.73
N TRP A 131 9.55 -1.97 -4.43
CA TRP A 131 8.08 -1.94 -4.30
C TRP A 131 7.57 -2.23 -2.89
N LEU A 132 8.18 -3.14 -2.16
CA LEU A 132 7.76 -3.43 -0.78
C LEU A 132 8.13 -2.32 0.22
N LYS A 133 9.03 -1.40 -0.19
CA LYS A 133 9.45 -0.26 0.64
C LYS A 133 8.78 1.04 0.22
N SER A 134 8.51 1.19 -1.07
CA SER A 134 7.95 2.41 -1.66
C SER A 134 7.20 2.07 -2.94
N PHE A 135 5.94 1.68 -2.81
CA PHE A 135 5.03 1.53 -3.95
C PHE A 135 4.30 2.86 -4.18
N CYS A 136 4.64 3.53 -5.26
CA CYS A 136 4.07 4.84 -5.59
C CYS A 136 3.62 4.87 -7.06
N PRO A 137 2.39 4.45 -7.35
CA PRO A 137 1.87 4.23 -8.71
C PRO A 137 1.30 5.49 -9.37
N SER A 138 1.64 6.69 -8.92
CA SER A 138 1.10 7.93 -9.47
C SER A 138 1.52 8.16 -10.92
N ALA A 139 0.56 8.28 -11.83
CA ALA A 139 0.80 8.61 -13.23
C ALA A 139 1.49 9.97 -13.42
N CYS A 140 1.28 10.92 -12.49
CA CYS A 140 1.87 12.26 -12.53
C CYS A 140 3.36 12.31 -12.11
N LEU A 141 3.91 11.21 -11.61
CA LEU A 141 5.32 11.07 -11.23
C LEU A 141 6.15 10.28 -12.23
N ILE A 142 5.60 10.10 -13.43
CA ILE A 142 6.17 9.24 -14.47
C ILE A 142 6.17 9.98 -15.80
N PHE A 143 7.34 9.99 -16.44
CA PHE A 143 7.55 10.48 -17.80
C PHE A 143 7.89 9.29 -18.68
N THR A 144 7.07 8.98 -19.70
CA THR A 144 7.07 7.68 -20.36
C THR A 144 7.27 7.81 -21.87
N SER A 145 8.06 6.92 -22.47
CA SER A 145 8.20 6.80 -23.92
C SER A 145 6.86 6.47 -24.59
N ALA A 146 6.41 7.30 -25.52
CA ALA A 146 5.19 7.06 -26.29
C ALA A 146 5.28 5.78 -27.14
N GLN A 147 6.47 5.49 -27.67
CA GLN A 147 6.72 4.26 -28.43
C GLN A 147 6.57 3.03 -27.54
N PHE A 148 7.06 3.08 -26.30
CA PHE A 148 6.92 2.01 -25.32
C PHE A 148 5.44 1.75 -25.00
N LEU A 149 4.66 2.78 -24.67
CA LEU A 149 3.22 2.66 -24.39
C LEU A 149 2.47 2.03 -25.57
N ARG A 150 2.72 2.49 -26.80
CA ARG A 150 2.07 1.98 -28.01
C ARG A 150 2.46 0.55 -28.34
N ARG A 151 3.76 0.22 -28.24
CA ARG A 151 4.28 -1.14 -28.50
C ARG A 151 3.61 -2.17 -27.62
N HIS A 152 3.41 -1.85 -26.35
CA HIS A 152 2.84 -2.76 -25.35
C HIS A 152 1.32 -2.56 -25.17
N LYS A 153 0.70 -1.67 -25.94
CA LYS A 153 -0.74 -1.34 -25.86
C LYS A 153 -1.19 -1.04 -24.43
N LEU A 154 -0.33 -0.32 -23.69
CA LEU A 154 -0.60 0.05 -22.31
C LEU A 154 -1.71 1.09 -22.24
N GLN A 155 -2.74 0.80 -21.49
CA GLN A 155 -3.89 1.67 -21.25
C GLN A 155 -4.30 1.59 -19.79
N PHE A 156 -4.84 2.69 -19.26
CA PHE A 156 -5.50 2.72 -17.96
C PHE A 156 -6.84 2.02 -18.04
N ARG A 157 -7.29 1.42 -16.95
CA ARG A 157 -8.66 0.88 -16.85
C ARG A 157 -9.63 2.05 -16.73
N PRO A 158 -10.61 2.18 -17.64
CA PRO A 158 -11.58 3.27 -17.58
C PRO A 158 -12.66 3.01 -16.51
N GLY A 159 -13.23 4.10 -15.96
CA GLY A 159 -14.39 4.04 -15.08
C GLY A 159 -14.18 3.49 -13.69
N VAL A 160 -12.93 3.40 -13.22
CA VAL A 160 -12.58 2.97 -11.86
C VAL A 160 -11.61 3.94 -11.23
N TYR A 161 -11.64 4.04 -9.90
CA TYR A 161 -10.57 4.66 -9.11
C TYR A 161 -9.37 3.71 -9.01
N TYR A 162 -8.20 4.27 -8.70
CA TYR A 162 -6.94 3.50 -8.56
C TYR A 162 -6.47 2.83 -9.86
N GLU A 163 -6.88 3.37 -11.01
CA GLU A 163 -6.51 2.92 -12.34
C GLU A 163 -5.00 2.96 -12.61
N ASP A 164 -4.30 3.81 -11.87
CA ASP A 164 -2.84 3.97 -11.95
C ASP A 164 -2.07 2.80 -11.29
N ASN A 165 -2.63 2.10 -10.31
CA ASN A 165 -1.97 0.96 -9.67
C ASN A 165 -1.72 -0.19 -10.66
N GLU A 166 -2.77 -0.67 -11.33
CA GLU A 166 -2.63 -1.73 -12.34
C GLU A 166 -1.76 -1.28 -13.51
N PHE A 167 -2.00 -0.06 -14.01
CA PHE A 167 -1.21 0.51 -15.10
C PHE A 167 0.28 0.56 -14.76
N TYR A 168 0.64 1.04 -13.57
CA TYR A 168 2.02 1.13 -13.10
C TYR A 168 2.66 -0.26 -12.99
N ILE A 169 1.96 -1.24 -12.43
CA ILE A 169 2.48 -2.61 -12.34
C ILE A 169 2.76 -3.16 -13.73
N ARG A 170 1.79 -3.10 -14.65
CA ARG A 170 1.96 -3.59 -16.03
C ARG A 170 3.10 -2.89 -16.75
N MET A 171 3.18 -1.58 -16.62
CA MET A 171 4.23 -0.77 -17.21
C MET A 171 5.61 -1.22 -16.72
N MET A 172 5.78 -1.40 -15.42
CA MET A 172 7.06 -1.80 -14.83
C MET A 172 7.45 -3.25 -15.15
N LEU A 173 6.48 -4.16 -15.29
CA LEU A 173 6.74 -5.53 -15.75
C LEU A 173 7.33 -5.59 -17.18
N LEU A 174 7.00 -4.61 -18.01
CA LEU A 174 7.36 -4.57 -19.43
C LEU A 174 8.55 -3.66 -19.74
N ALA A 175 8.89 -2.75 -18.82
CA ALA A 175 9.92 -1.75 -19.04
C ALA A 175 11.34 -2.34 -18.95
N GLU A 176 12.12 -2.18 -20.00
CA GLU A 176 13.52 -2.60 -20.04
C GLU A 176 14.47 -1.54 -19.48
N ARG A 177 14.06 -0.26 -19.51
CA ARG A 177 14.89 0.89 -19.16
C ARG A 177 14.13 1.89 -18.29
N VAL A 178 14.21 1.66 -16.98
CA VAL A 178 13.62 2.53 -15.95
C VAL A 178 14.72 3.34 -15.30
N ILE A 179 14.52 4.64 -15.15
CA ILE A 179 15.42 5.55 -14.44
C ILE A 179 14.64 6.32 -13.38
N TYR A 180 15.22 6.49 -12.21
CA TYR A 180 14.71 7.36 -11.16
C TYR A 180 15.67 8.53 -10.93
N ILE A 181 15.15 9.75 -10.93
CA ILE A 181 15.86 10.96 -10.58
C ILE A 181 15.31 11.55 -9.28
N PRO A 182 16.15 11.81 -8.26
CA PRO A 182 15.70 12.30 -6.96
C PRO A 182 15.47 13.83 -7.00
N LYS A 183 14.51 14.25 -7.82
CA LYS A 183 14.17 15.66 -8.03
C LYS A 183 12.68 15.89 -7.79
N MET A 184 12.36 16.94 -7.02
CA MET A 184 11.00 17.41 -6.78
C MET A 184 10.54 18.25 -7.98
N LEU A 185 10.01 17.59 -9.01
CA LEU A 185 9.58 18.25 -10.24
C LEU A 185 8.07 18.50 -10.29
N TYR A 186 7.32 17.89 -9.39
CA TYR A 186 5.88 17.99 -9.29
C TYR A 186 5.47 18.57 -7.94
N ARG A 187 4.43 19.41 -7.94
CA ARG A 187 3.85 20.02 -6.76
C ARG A 187 2.38 19.66 -6.71
N ARG A 188 2.04 18.79 -5.77
CA ARG A 188 0.70 18.27 -5.59
C ARG A 188 -0.10 19.15 -4.65
N ARG A 189 -1.30 19.57 -5.08
CA ARG A 189 -2.20 20.34 -4.23
C ARG A 189 -2.97 19.44 -3.28
N CYS A 190 -2.94 19.80 -1.98
CA CYS A 190 -3.79 19.18 -0.96
C CYS A 190 -4.94 20.16 -0.64
N ARG A 191 -6.18 19.77 -0.97
CA ARG A 191 -7.39 20.56 -0.73
C ARG A 191 -8.54 19.69 -0.27
N GLU A 192 -9.50 20.27 0.45
CA GLU A 192 -10.78 19.63 0.72
C GLU A 192 -11.49 19.24 -0.59
N GLY A 193 -12.22 18.12 -0.58
CA GLY A 193 -12.96 17.62 -1.74
C GLY A 193 -12.10 16.95 -2.81
N SER A 194 -10.79 16.72 -2.57
CA SER A 194 -10.01 15.83 -3.43
C SER A 194 -10.42 14.37 -3.22
N ILE A 195 -10.29 13.53 -4.24
CA ILE A 195 -10.62 12.08 -4.18
C ILE A 195 -9.93 11.41 -2.99
N ILE A 196 -8.67 11.77 -2.71
CA ILE A 196 -7.89 11.18 -1.61
C ILE A 196 -8.37 11.62 -0.23
N MET A 197 -8.99 12.80 -0.14
CA MET A 197 -9.55 13.34 1.10
C MET A 197 -11.04 13.02 1.25
N SER A 198 -11.68 12.44 0.23
CA SER A 198 -13.08 12.04 0.30
C SER A 198 -13.25 10.87 1.29
N PRO A 199 -14.39 10.79 2.01
CA PRO A 199 -14.69 9.63 2.83
C PRO A 199 -14.61 8.36 1.98
N PHE A 200 -13.95 7.33 2.52
CA PHE A 200 -13.85 6.04 1.85
C PHE A 200 -15.20 5.34 1.91
N ASP A 201 -15.87 5.19 0.78
CA ASP A 201 -17.21 4.65 0.63
C ASP A 201 -17.22 3.32 -0.15
N MET A 202 -18.42 2.76 -0.39
CA MET A 202 -18.59 1.51 -1.15
C MET A 202 -18.10 1.59 -2.59
N HIS A 203 -18.05 2.77 -3.20
CA HIS A 203 -17.49 2.94 -4.54
C HIS A 203 -15.97 2.72 -4.51
N HIS A 204 -15.28 3.38 -3.59
CA HIS A 204 -13.85 3.18 -3.36
C HIS A 204 -13.51 1.71 -3.07
N VAL A 205 -14.31 1.06 -2.20
CA VAL A 205 -14.13 -0.36 -1.84
C VAL A 205 -14.25 -1.27 -3.05
N ASN A 206 -15.29 -1.06 -3.87
CA ASN A 206 -15.50 -1.86 -5.08
C ASN A 206 -14.38 -1.70 -6.10
N ASP A 207 -13.95 -0.47 -6.34
CA ASP A 207 -12.92 -0.19 -7.32
C ASP A 207 -11.55 -0.69 -6.86
N TYR A 208 -11.28 -0.57 -5.55
CA TYR A 208 -10.06 -1.14 -4.99
C TYR A 208 -10.03 -2.66 -5.11
N LEU A 209 -11.16 -3.34 -4.88
CA LEU A 209 -11.27 -4.78 -5.09
C LEU A 209 -11.09 -5.17 -6.56
N GLN A 210 -11.67 -4.39 -7.50
CA GLN A 210 -11.45 -4.58 -8.92
C GLN A 210 -9.98 -4.42 -9.32
N MET A 211 -9.29 -3.44 -8.74
CA MET A 211 -7.84 -3.25 -8.94
C MET A 211 -7.05 -4.48 -8.47
N ILE A 212 -7.34 -5.01 -7.28
CA ILE A 212 -6.68 -6.23 -6.78
C ILE A 212 -6.90 -7.41 -7.73
N GLN A 213 -8.13 -7.61 -8.21
CA GLN A 213 -8.46 -8.67 -9.17
C GLN A 213 -7.73 -8.47 -10.52
N ALA A 214 -7.57 -7.23 -10.97
CA ALA A 214 -6.82 -6.93 -12.17
C ALA A 214 -5.33 -7.25 -12.02
N VAL A 215 -4.74 -6.91 -10.87
CA VAL A 215 -3.34 -7.27 -10.55
C VAL A 215 -3.17 -8.78 -10.47
N GLN A 216 -4.14 -9.50 -9.90
CA GLN A 216 -4.14 -10.96 -9.85
C GLN A 216 -4.16 -11.60 -11.25
N ALA A 217 -4.88 -11.02 -12.19
CA ALA A 217 -4.90 -11.50 -13.57
C ALA A 217 -3.52 -11.44 -14.25
N LEU A 218 -2.61 -10.57 -13.79
CA LEU A 218 -1.24 -10.45 -14.30
C LEU A 218 -0.31 -11.60 -13.87
N ASP A 219 -0.68 -12.41 -12.88
CA ASP A 219 0.18 -13.49 -12.36
C ASP A 219 0.64 -14.46 -13.45
N ARG A 220 -0.18 -14.63 -14.51
CA ARG A 220 0.15 -15.47 -15.66
C ARG A 220 1.27 -14.91 -16.54
N GLU A 221 1.49 -13.61 -16.48
CA GLU A 221 2.51 -12.89 -17.25
C GLU A 221 3.85 -12.80 -16.50
N ILE A 222 3.86 -13.15 -15.21
CA ILE A 222 5.04 -13.04 -14.36
C ILE A 222 5.84 -14.33 -14.38
N HIS A 223 7.05 -14.28 -14.95
CA HIS A 223 7.93 -15.44 -15.07
C HIS A 223 8.93 -15.56 -13.91
N SER A 224 9.30 -14.44 -13.28
CA SER A 224 10.24 -14.41 -12.15
C SER A 224 9.55 -14.85 -10.85
N SER A 225 10.05 -15.90 -10.19
CA SER A 225 9.53 -16.35 -8.88
C SER A 225 9.64 -15.26 -7.81
N ARG A 226 10.74 -14.51 -7.81
CA ARG A 226 10.94 -13.37 -6.91
C ARG A 226 9.90 -12.27 -7.14
N LEU A 227 9.64 -11.91 -8.40
CA LEU A 227 8.67 -10.88 -8.71
C LEU A 227 7.24 -11.32 -8.40
N ARG A 228 6.92 -12.60 -8.64
CA ARG A 228 5.64 -13.19 -8.23
C ARG A 228 5.44 -13.07 -6.72
N SER A 229 6.46 -13.37 -5.92
CA SER A 229 6.40 -13.20 -4.46
C SER A 229 6.16 -11.75 -4.03
N ILE A 230 6.79 -10.78 -4.70
CA ILE A 230 6.61 -9.35 -4.42
C ILE A 230 5.19 -8.88 -4.78
N ILE A 231 4.68 -9.27 -5.94
CA ILE A 231 3.31 -8.93 -6.35
C ILE A 231 2.29 -9.59 -5.43
N GLN A 232 2.56 -10.80 -4.98
CA GLN A 232 1.74 -11.46 -3.99
C GLN A 232 1.70 -10.68 -2.67
N GLU A 233 2.83 -10.20 -2.19
CA GLU A 233 2.91 -9.34 -1.00
C GLU A 233 2.16 -8.01 -1.22
N LEU A 234 2.27 -7.41 -2.41
CA LEU A 234 1.49 -6.20 -2.75
C LEU A 234 -0.02 -6.46 -2.74
N LYS A 235 -0.49 -7.57 -3.32
CA LYS A 235 -1.91 -7.95 -3.29
C LYS A 235 -2.41 -8.09 -1.84
N LEU A 236 -1.62 -8.69 -0.97
CA LEU A 236 -1.91 -8.80 0.46
C LEU A 236 -1.94 -7.43 1.16
N ASN A 237 -0.99 -6.55 0.86
CA ASN A 237 -0.98 -5.19 1.38
C ASN A 237 -2.20 -4.39 0.91
N PHE A 238 -2.63 -4.56 -0.34
CA PHE A 238 -3.85 -3.94 -0.86
C PHE A 238 -5.10 -4.45 -0.15
N LEU A 239 -5.23 -5.76 0.07
CA LEU A 239 -6.32 -6.34 0.85
C LEU A 239 -6.30 -5.85 2.30
N THR A 240 -5.13 -5.79 2.92
CA THR A 240 -4.95 -5.27 4.27
C THR A 240 -5.38 -3.81 4.36
N PHE A 241 -4.97 -2.97 3.40
CA PHE A 241 -5.42 -1.59 3.32
C PHE A 241 -6.94 -1.52 3.19
N LEU A 242 -7.53 -2.24 2.26
CA LEU A 242 -8.97 -2.29 2.05
C LEU A 242 -9.72 -2.67 3.34
N LEU A 243 -9.22 -3.63 4.09
CA LEU A 243 -9.78 -4.05 5.36
C LEU A 243 -9.60 -3.00 6.47
N SER A 244 -8.47 -2.28 6.49
CA SER A 244 -8.19 -1.28 7.52
C SER A 244 -9.00 0.00 7.37
N VAL A 245 -9.26 0.41 6.11
CA VAL A 245 -10.04 1.62 5.78
C VAL A 245 -11.53 1.29 5.64
N GLY A 246 -11.83 0.05 5.32
CA GLY A 246 -13.10 -0.44 4.82
C GLY A 246 -14.11 -0.86 5.87
N ARG A 247 -14.09 -0.30 7.08
CA ARG A 247 -15.30 -0.33 7.93
C ARG A 247 -16.32 0.68 7.40
N VAL A 248 -16.67 0.53 6.14
CA VAL A 248 -17.85 1.20 5.58
C VAL A 248 -19.04 0.43 6.15
N ASP A 249 -19.90 1.15 6.88
CA ASP A 249 -21.10 0.58 7.46
C ASP A 249 -21.92 -0.13 6.37
N GLY A 250 -22.31 -1.38 6.64
CA GLY A 250 -23.06 -2.20 5.68
C GLY A 250 -22.26 -2.83 4.54
N MET A 251 -20.92 -2.71 4.52
CA MET A 251 -20.07 -3.24 3.42
C MET A 251 -20.35 -4.71 3.10
N PHE A 252 -20.56 -5.55 4.12
CA PHE A 252 -20.81 -6.99 3.96
C PHE A 252 -22.31 -7.36 3.97
N GLU A 253 -23.22 -6.39 4.11
CA GLU A 253 -24.65 -6.61 3.92
C GLU A 253 -25.01 -6.88 2.46
N ASN A 254 -24.18 -6.36 1.52
CA ASN A 254 -24.29 -6.70 0.11
C ASN A 254 -23.66 -8.08 -0.15
N LYS A 255 -24.52 -9.09 -0.33
CA LYS A 255 -24.10 -10.48 -0.51
C LYS A 255 -23.18 -10.69 -1.71
N GLU A 256 -23.46 -10.06 -2.85
CA GLU A 256 -22.65 -10.17 -4.07
C GLU A 256 -21.23 -9.59 -3.84
N PHE A 257 -21.16 -8.45 -3.16
CA PHE A 257 -19.86 -7.86 -2.79
C PHE A 257 -19.10 -8.78 -1.83
N ALA A 258 -19.76 -9.28 -0.78
CA ALA A 258 -19.17 -10.18 0.21
C ALA A 258 -18.60 -11.44 -0.46
N GLU A 259 -19.38 -12.11 -1.33
CA GLU A 259 -18.94 -13.29 -2.07
C GLU A 259 -17.70 -12.99 -2.95
N ARG A 260 -17.71 -11.86 -3.67
CA ARG A 260 -16.60 -11.45 -4.52
C ARG A 260 -15.36 -11.13 -3.69
N PHE A 261 -15.51 -10.42 -2.58
CA PHE A 261 -14.43 -10.09 -1.66
C PHE A 261 -13.77 -11.35 -1.09
N TYR A 262 -14.58 -12.29 -0.56
CA TYR A 262 -14.05 -13.53 0.03
C TYR A 262 -13.40 -14.44 -1.01
N ARG A 263 -13.94 -14.50 -2.22
CA ARG A 263 -13.29 -15.22 -3.33
C ARG A 263 -11.91 -14.63 -3.62
N THR A 264 -11.82 -13.31 -3.79
CA THR A 264 -10.55 -12.63 -4.03
C THR A 264 -9.56 -12.87 -2.88
N LEU A 265 -10.05 -12.81 -1.64
CA LEU A 265 -9.23 -13.09 -0.46
C LEU A 265 -8.73 -14.53 -0.45
N SER A 266 -9.62 -15.50 -0.72
CA SER A 266 -9.28 -16.94 -0.79
C SER A 266 -8.24 -17.20 -1.88
N ASP A 267 -8.42 -16.62 -3.05
CA ASP A 267 -7.49 -16.77 -4.18
C ASP A 267 -6.12 -16.18 -3.84
N VAL A 268 -6.08 -14.94 -3.32
CA VAL A 268 -4.84 -14.28 -2.92
C VAL A 268 -4.14 -15.04 -1.79
N CYS A 269 -4.88 -15.54 -0.80
CA CYS A 269 -4.31 -16.32 0.31
C CYS A 269 -3.96 -17.75 -0.10
N GLY A 270 -4.72 -18.35 -1.01
CA GLY A 270 -4.48 -19.71 -1.52
C GLY A 270 -3.18 -19.81 -2.32
N GLU A 271 -2.94 -18.84 -3.20
CA GLU A 271 -1.67 -18.73 -3.94
C GLU A 271 -0.47 -18.46 -3.01
N ALA A 272 -0.71 -17.82 -1.87
CA ALA A 272 0.28 -17.54 -0.85
C ALA A 272 0.53 -18.72 0.11
N SER A 273 -0.19 -19.85 -0.04
CA SER A 273 -0.07 -21.00 0.88
C SER A 273 1.34 -21.61 0.91
N GLU A 274 2.13 -21.37 -0.11
CA GLU A 274 3.57 -21.65 -0.14
C GLU A 274 4.42 -20.53 0.47
N ASN A 275 3.85 -19.34 0.71
CA ASN A 275 4.53 -18.15 1.23
C ASN A 275 4.01 -17.74 2.60
N LYS A 276 4.92 -17.41 3.48
CA LYS A 276 4.68 -17.01 4.88
C LYS A 276 3.80 -15.76 5.07
N SER A 277 3.54 -14.98 4.02
CA SER A 277 2.81 -13.70 4.10
C SER A 277 1.28 -13.86 4.20
N SER A 278 0.71 -14.99 3.81
CA SER A 278 -0.74 -15.25 3.92
C SER A 278 -1.26 -15.29 5.36
N TYR A 279 -0.42 -15.62 6.32
CA TYR A 279 -0.77 -15.61 7.74
C TYR A 279 -1.10 -14.21 8.28
N ARG A 280 -0.39 -13.20 7.79
CA ARG A 280 -0.55 -11.81 8.19
C ARG A 280 -1.95 -11.27 7.88
N SER A 281 -2.46 -11.57 6.67
CA SER A 281 -3.78 -11.12 6.25
C SER A 281 -4.90 -11.84 7.00
N LEU A 282 -4.74 -13.12 7.26
CA LEU A 282 -5.70 -13.90 8.06
C LEU A 282 -5.77 -13.43 9.52
N LEU A 283 -4.62 -13.09 10.10
CA LEU A 283 -4.56 -12.53 11.45
C LEU A 283 -5.20 -11.14 11.53
N LEU A 284 -4.97 -10.29 10.53
CA LEU A 284 -5.61 -8.98 10.42
C LEU A 284 -7.13 -9.09 10.32
N LEU A 285 -7.64 -10.02 9.51
CA LEU A 285 -9.08 -10.29 9.40
C LEU A 285 -9.70 -10.65 10.75
N ASP A 286 -9.00 -11.50 11.49
CA ASP A 286 -9.48 -11.94 12.81
C ASP A 286 -9.39 -10.84 13.86
N GLU A 287 -8.31 -10.05 13.90
CA GLU A 287 -8.17 -8.88 14.78
C GLU A 287 -9.25 -7.82 14.51
N MET A 288 -9.67 -7.67 13.25
CA MET A 288 -10.74 -6.76 12.87
C MET A 288 -12.14 -7.26 13.25
N GLY A 289 -12.26 -8.47 13.81
CA GLY A 289 -13.54 -9.05 14.21
C GLY A 289 -14.41 -9.50 13.05
N MET A 290 -13.81 -9.67 11.87
CA MET A 290 -14.50 -10.17 10.69
C MET A 290 -14.68 -11.68 10.82
N VAL A 291 -15.84 -12.08 11.30
CA VAL A 291 -16.29 -13.48 11.23
C VAL A 291 -16.69 -13.74 9.79
N LEU A 292 -15.95 -14.61 9.12
CA LEU A 292 -16.29 -15.05 7.77
C LEU A 292 -17.64 -15.78 7.83
N PRO A 293 -18.66 -15.36 7.07
CA PRO A 293 -19.97 -16.00 7.07
C PRO A 293 -19.88 -17.49 6.77
N ASP A 294 -20.69 -18.27 7.45
CA ASP A 294 -20.65 -19.73 7.41
C ASP A 294 -20.95 -20.33 6.04
N ASP A 295 -21.68 -19.63 5.21
CA ASP A 295 -22.12 -20.02 3.88
C ASP A 295 -21.11 -19.67 2.75
N ILE A 296 -20.06 -18.92 3.05
CA ILE A 296 -19.09 -18.43 2.04
C ILE A 296 -17.77 -19.24 2.07
N MET A 297 -17.43 -19.84 3.22
CA MET A 297 -16.25 -20.69 3.36
C MET A 297 -16.61 -22.13 3.68
N GLY A 298 -16.10 -23.07 2.93
CA GLY A 298 -16.25 -24.50 3.21
C GLY A 298 -15.57 -24.91 4.54
N GLU A 299 -16.06 -25.99 5.17
CA GLU A 299 -15.49 -26.54 6.42
C GLU A 299 -13.99 -26.84 6.31
N THR A 300 -13.53 -27.29 5.14
CA THR A 300 -12.13 -27.61 4.88
C THR A 300 -11.23 -26.37 4.90
N GLU A 301 -11.69 -25.26 4.33
CA GLU A 301 -10.97 -23.98 4.31
C GLU A 301 -10.87 -23.38 5.70
N ARG A 302 -11.96 -23.46 6.50
CA ARG A 302 -11.96 -23.03 7.91
C ARG A 302 -11.01 -23.86 8.78
N ALA A 303 -11.00 -25.16 8.58
CA ALA A 303 -10.07 -26.06 9.27
C ALA A 303 -8.61 -25.71 8.89
N GLY A 304 -8.37 -25.38 7.63
CA GLY A 304 -7.07 -24.90 7.15
C GLY A 304 -6.61 -23.62 7.82
N ILE A 305 -7.49 -22.60 7.92
CA ILE A 305 -7.19 -21.32 8.61
C ILE A 305 -6.95 -21.57 10.10
N LYS A 306 -7.78 -22.36 10.75
CA LYS A 306 -7.64 -22.68 12.20
C LYS A 306 -6.32 -23.43 12.47
N ASN A 307 -5.95 -24.37 11.63
CA ASN A 307 -4.69 -25.07 11.75
C ASN A 307 -3.47 -24.16 11.54
N LYS A 308 -3.53 -23.29 10.54
CA LYS A 308 -2.47 -22.31 10.28
C LYS A 308 -2.28 -21.33 11.42
N LYS A 309 -3.38 -20.80 12.00
CA LYS A 309 -3.32 -19.96 13.21
C LYS A 309 -2.66 -20.67 14.38
N ARG A 310 -2.95 -21.96 14.56
CA ARG A 310 -2.32 -22.76 15.61
C ARG A 310 -0.81 -22.92 15.37
N GLU A 311 -0.40 -23.29 14.15
CA GLU A 311 1.01 -23.45 13.77
C GLU A 311 1.81 -22.16 13.96
N TRP A 312 1.21 -21.02 13.62
CA TRP A 312 1.80 -19.70 13.83
C TRP A 312 2.02 -19.39 15.31
N ALA A 313 0.99 -19.58 16.12
CA ALA A 313 1.09 -19.33 17.54
C ALA A 313 2.10 -20.29 18.23
N GLU A 314 2.19 -21.55 17.77
CA GLU A 314 3.19 -22.51 18.21
C GLU A 314 4.61 -22.02 17.92
N ARG A 315 4.88 -21.43 16.75
CA ARG A 315 6.19 -20.86 16.40
C ARG A 315 6.57 -19.68 17.29
N ILE A 316 5.62 -18.78 17.59
CA ILE A 316 5.88 -17.66 18.51
C ILE A 316 6.33 -18.21 19.88
N TRP A 317 5.67 -19.24 20.37
CA TRP A 317 6.04 -19.87 21.63
C TRP A 317 7.39 -20.58 21.57
N ASP A 318 7.84 -21.04 20.39
CA ASP A 318 9.18 -21.60 20.20
C ASP A 318 10.29 -20.54 20.31
N GLU A 319 10.01 -19.31 19.90
CA GLU A 319 10.96 -18.18 20.02
C GLU A 319 11.02 -17.58 21.44
N ILE A 320 9.98 -17.76 22.25
CA ILE A 320 9.96 -17.27 23.62
C ILE A 320 10.84 -18.21 24.46
N PRO A 321 11.90 -17.71 25.10
CA PRO A 321 12.73 -18.55 25.96
C PRO A 321 11.87 -19.11 27.11
N PHE A 322 11.64 -20.42 27.12
CA PHE A 322 10.99 -21.12 28.23
C PHE A 322 11.97 -21.22 29.39
N CYS A 323 12.15 -20.11 30.11
CA CYS A 323 13.13 -20.03 31.14
C CYS A 323 12.57 -20.30 32.51
N GLN A 324 13.51 -20.62 33.38
CA GLN A 324 13.43 -20.94 34.79
C GLN A 324 12.36 -20.15 35.57
N ARG A 325 11.80 -20.74 36.62
CA ARG A 325 10.63 -20.34 37.42
C ARG A 325 10.58 -18.89 37.98
N GLU A 326 11.61 -18.09 37.77
CA GLU A 326 11.75 -16.76 38.40
C GLU A 326 11.65 -15.59 37.40
N LYS A 327 11.50 -15.84 36.11
CA LYS A 327 11.49 -14.79 35.09
C LYS A 327 10.08 -14.42 34.63
N CYS A 328 9.91 -13.14 34.26
CA CYS A 328 8.66 -12.60 33.78
C CYS A 328 8.75 -12.33 32.27
N ILE A 329 7.68 -12.61 31.55
CA ILE A 329 7.50 -12.31 30.13
C ILE A 329 6.44 -11.23 30.02
N GLY A 330 6.77 -10.10 29.39
CA GLY A 330 5.83 -9.06 29.05
C GLY A 330 5.09 -9.43 27.76
N ILE A 331 3.76 -9.27 27.73
CA ILE A 331 2.95 -9.34 26.52
C ILE A 331 2.35 -7.97 26.30
N TYR A 332 2.82 -7.26 25.28
CA TYR A 332 2.34 -5.93 24.94
C TYR A 332 1.21 -6.01 23.93
N GLY A 333 0.02 -5.61 24.38
CA GLY A 333 -1.26 -5.72 23.70
C GLY A 333 -2.20 -6.68 24.41
N THR A 334 -3.46 -6.27 24.60
CA THR A 334 -4.49 -7.02 25.32
C THR A 334 -5.64 -7.44 24.38
N GLY A 335 -5.35 -7.57 23.09
CA GLY A 335 -6.34 -7.89 22.06
C GLY A 335 -6.44 -9.37 21.70
N LYS A 336 -7.16 -9.65 20.60
CA LYS A 336 -7.40 -11.01 20.09
C LYS A 336 -6.11 -11.80 19.78
N THR A 337 -5.05 -11.15 19.32
CA THR A 337 -3.77 -11.81 19.05
C THR A 337 -3.18 -12.42 20.31
N THR A 338 -3.28 -11.71 21.44
CA THR A 338 -2.89 -12.23 22.76
C THR A 338 -3.75 -13.43 23.18
N ASP A 339 -5.08 -13.38 22.95
CA ASP A 339 -5.96 -14.51 23.22
C ASP A 339 -5.56 -15.74 22.41
N GLN A 340 -5.24 -15.60 21.14
CA GLN A 340 -4.80 -16.67 20.27
C GLN A 340 -3.47 -17.28 20.70
N LEU A 341 -2.50 -16.44 21.09
CA LEU A 341 -1.22 -16.91 21.63
C LEU A 341 -1.41 -17.76 22.90
N LEU A 342 -2.27 -17.30 23.81
CA LEU A 342 -2.54 -18.01 25.04
C LEU A 342 -3.31 -19.32 24.83
N GLU A 343 -4.25 -19.33 23.87
CA GLU A 343 -4.97 -20.53 23.49
C GLU A 343 -4.06 -21.57 22.84
N ALA A 344 -3.17 -21.15 21.92
CA ALA A 344 -2.21 -22.04 21.32
C ALA A 344 -1.26 -22.67 22.35
N CYS A 345 -0.84 -21.92 23.35
CA CYS A 345 0.00 -22.45 24.43
C CYS A 345 -0.74 -23.59 25.17
N LYS A 346 -2.02 -23.42 25.48
CA LYS A 346 -2.84 -24.48 26.11
C LYS A 346 -2.97 -25.70 25.22
N ASN A 347 -3.19 -25.50 23.93
CA ASN A 347 -3.42 -26.58 22.94
C ASN A 347 -2.15 -27.41 22.67
N CYS A 348 -0.94 -26.79 22.80
CA CYS A 348 0.33 -27.48 22.65
C CYS A 348 0.76 -28.26 23.91
N GLN A 349 -0.06 -28.32 24.95
CA GLN A 349 0.27 -28.90 26.27
C GLN A 349 1.59 -28.36 26.86
N ARG A 350 1.98 -27.15 26.51
CA ARG A 350 3.17 -26.47 27.02
C ARG A 350 2.83 -25.79 28.34
N GLU A 351 3.54 -26.12 29.37
CA GLU A 351 3.44 -25.46 30.67
C GLU A 351 4.24 -24.15 30.63
N ILE A 352 3.56 -22.99 30.66
CA ILE A 352 4.23 -21.70 30.84
C ILE A 352 4.68 -21.61 32.29
N LYS A 353 5.98 -21.82 32.54
CA LYS A 353 6.58 -21.70 33.87
C LYS A 353 6.88 -20.25 34.26
N ALA A 354 6.98 -19.36 33.28
CA ALA A 354 7.21 -17.93 33.48
C ALA A 354 5.92 -17.20 33.89
N LYS A 355 6.05 -16.15 34.68
CA LYS A 355 4.94 -15.25 34.98
C LYS A 355 4.68 -14.34 33.78
N LEU A 356 3.45 -14.35 33.26
CA LEU A 356 3.05 -13.43 32.21
C LEU A 356 2.64 -12.09 32.81
N ILE A 357 3.06 -11.01 32.19
CA ILE A 357 2.69 -9.64 32.54
C ILE A 357 2.11 -8.98 31.30
N PHE A 358 0.83 -8.56 31.40
CA PHE A 358 0.17 -7.87 30.30
C PHE A 358 0.47 -6.37 30.35
N ILE A 359 0.78 -5.81 29.19
CA ILE A 359 1.22 -4.41 29.02
C ILE A 359 0.26 -3.73 28.04
N ASP A 360 -0.14 -2.51 28.35
CA ASP A 360 -0.94 -1.67 27.45
C ASP A 360 -0.48 -0.21 27.59
N SER A 361 -0.59 0.57 26.51
CA SER A 361 -0.23 1.99 26.46
C SER A 361 -1.42 2.93 26.71
N ASN A 362 -2.63 2.40 26.66
CA ASN A 362 -3.87 3.19 26.75
C ASN A 362 -4.61 3.01 28.09
N ILE A 363 -4.08 2.19 28.99
CA ILE A 363 -4.72 1.81 30.24
C ILE A 363 -3.78 2.09 31.40
N ALA A 364 -4.24 2.84 32.40
CA ALA A 364 -3.43 3.07 33.61
C ALA A 364 -3.17 1.77 34.38
N SER A 365 -2.00 1.64 34.98
CA SER A 365 -1.58 0.43 35.67
C SER A 365 -2.54 0.05 36.79
N GLY A 366 -3.06 -1.18 36.76
CA GLY A 366 -3.97 -1.73 37.75
C GLY A 366 -5.43 -1.33 37.64
N GLU A 367 -5.80 -0.45 36.70
CA GLU A 367 -7.21 -0.07 36.47
C GLU A 367 -8.02 -1.17 35.80
N VAL A 368 -7.38 -2.00 34.97
CA VAL A 368 -8.04 -3.05 34.20
C VAL A 368 -7.36 -4.39 34.42
N LYS A 369 -8.14 -5.45 34.45
CA LYS A 369 -7.65 -6.82 34.48
C LYS A 369 -7.88 -7.52 33.14
N TYR A 370 -6.81 -8.16 32.65
CA TYR A 370 -6.87 -9.04 31.50
C TYR A 370 -6.62 -10.49 31.95
N LYS A 371 -7.55 -11.38 31.66
CA LYS A 371 -7.49 -12.79 32.12
C LYS A 371 -7.26 -12.94 33.65
N GLY A 372 -7.80 -12.00 34.44
CA GLY A 372 -7.67 -12.00 35.89
C GLY A 372 -6.36 -11.43 36.45
N GLN A 373 -5.45 -11.00 35.59
CA GLN A 373 -4.20 -10.36 35.96
C GLN A 373 -4.23 -8.86 35.70
N ASP A 374 -3.54 -8.08 36.51
CA ASP A 374 -3.46 -6.63 36.30
C ASP A 374 -2.70 -6.30 35.03
N VAL A 375 -3.22 -5.34 34.27
CA VAL A 375 -2.55 -4.77 33.10
C VAL A 375 -1.66 -3.64 33.59
N ILE A 376 -0.42 -3.59 33.09
CA ILE A 376 0.59 -2.61 33.47
C ILE A 376 0.78 -1.62 32.32
N HIS A 377 0.75 -0.32 32.64
CA HIS A 377 1.04 0.70 31.66
C HIS A 377 2.51 0.62 31.19
N ILE A 378 2.72 0.91 29.92
CA ILE A 378 4.06 0.84 29.29
C ILE A 378 5.11 1.66 30.07
N ASP A 379 4.73 2.76 30.71
CA ASP A 379 5.64 3.63 31.47
C ASP A 379 6.17 2.97 32.76
N ASP A 380 5.49 1.97 33.28
CA ASP A 380 5.79 1.30 34.53
C ASP A 380 6.65 0.03 34.37
N ILE A 381 6.82 -0.47 33.15
CA ILE A 381 7.56 -1.73 32.92
C ILE A 381 9.06 -1.61 33.25
N GLY A 382 9.60 -0.40 33.25
CA GLY A 382 11.00 -0.15 33.65
C GLY A 382 11.33 -0.59 35.07
N LYS A 383 10.34 -0.77 35.95
CA LYS A 383 10.48 -1.25 37.34
C LYS A 383 10.48 -2.79 37.42
N LEU A 384 10.18 -3.47 36.30
CA LEU A 384 10.01 -4.92 36.26
C LEU A 384 11.28 -5.63 35.75
N SER A 385 11.50 -6.85 36.21
CA SER A 385 12.52 -7.74 35.66
C SER A 385 11.88 -8.63 34.59
N LEU A 386 11.79 -8.11 33.37
CA LEU A 386 11.28 -8.86 32.22
C LEU A 386 12.44 -9.51 31.47
N GLU A 387 12.28 -10.75 31.05
CA GLU A 387 13.23 -11.43 30.17
C GLU A 387 13.07 -11.01 28.72
N CYS A 388 11.85 -10.90 28.28
CA CYS A 388 11.49 -10.39 26.94
C CYS A 388 10.10 -9.75 26.97
N ILE A 389 9.82 -8.99 25.94
CA ILE A 389 8.49 -8.45 25.66
C ILE A 389 8.06 -8.98 24.30
N VAL A 390 6.93 -9.68 24.25
CA VAL A 390 6.27 -10.09 23.02
C VAL A 390 5.31 -8.99 22.60
N ILE A 391 5.50 -8.41 21.43
CA ILE A 391 4.60 -7.40 20.88
C ILE A 391 3.46 -8.13 20.17
N ALA A 392 2.34 -8.27 20.87
CA ALA A 392 1.19 -9.07 20.48
C ALA A 392 0.14 -8.25 19.72
N SER A 393 0.56 -7.58 18.64
CA SER A 393 -0.34 -6.89 17.71
C SER A 393 0.21 -6.99 16.30
N VAL A 394 -0.62 -7.42 15.37
CA VAL A 394 -0.26 -7.43 13.94
C VAL A 394 -0.46 -6.05 13.32
N LYS A 395 -1.46 -5.30 13.80
CA LYS A 395 -1.83 -3.98 13.26
C LYS A 395 -0.88 -2.88 13.73
N TYR A 396 -0.56 -2.84 15.02
CA TYR A 396 0.17 -1.76 15.67
C TYR A 396 1.59 -2.16 16.08
N GLU A 397 2.13 -3.25 15.53
CA GLU A 397 3.43 -3.80 15.95
C GLU A 397 4.57 -2.80 15.86
N GLU A 398 4.66 -2.05 14.76
CA GLU A 398 5.73 -1.08 14.55
C GLU A 398 5.63 0.09 15.56
N GLU A 399 4.44 0.64 15.75
CA GLU A 399 4.21 1.72 16.71
C GLU A 399 4.56 1.27 18.14
N MET A 400 4.13 0.07 18.50
CA MET A 400 4.41 -0.53 19.82
C MET A 400 5.90 -0.81 20.00
N TYR A 401 6.57 -1.30 18.95
CA TYR A 401 8.01 -1.53 18.94
C TYR A 401 8.78 -0.22 19.15
N GLN A 402 8.48 0.81 18.38
CA GLN A 402 9.12 2.13 18.50
C GLN A 402 8.90 2.73 19.89
N MET A 403 7.71 2.62 20.43
CA MET A 403 7.38 3.12 21.77
C MET A 403 8.24 2.46 22.87
N VAL A 404 8.50 1.14 22.78
CA VAL A 404 9.38 0.46 23.73
C VAL A 404 10.83 0.87 23.52
N GLN A 405 11.28 0.97 22.25
CA GLN A 405 12.65 1.38 21.91
C GLN A 405 12.96 2.81 22.35
N GLU A 406 12.06 3.77 22.12
CA GLU A 406 12.23 5.16 22.55
C GLU A 406 12.34 5.30 24.06
N LYS A 407 11.55 4.51 24.82
CA LYS A 407 11.52 4.61 26.28
C LYS A 407 12.62 3.83 26.99
N TYR A 408 13.02 2.69 26.45
CA TYR A 408 13.85 1.71 27.15
C TYR A 408 15.09 1.26 26.38
N GLY A 409 15.22 1.64 25.09
CA GLY A 409 16.33 1.19 24.25
C GLY A 409 16.43 -0.33 24.18
N ASP A 410 17.64 -0.86 24.25
CA ASP A 410 17.92 -2.30 24.19
C ASP A 410 17.80 -3.02 25.55
N ARG A 411 17.11 -2.41 26.51
CA ARG A 411 16.96 -2.97 27.85
C ARG A 411 16.22 -4.30 27.88
N PHE A 412 15.25 -4.48 26.95
CA PHE A 412 14.44 -5.68 26.86
C PHE A 412 14.66 -6.36 25.51
N ARG A 413 14.74 -7.70 25.51
CA ARG A 413 14.62 -8.46 24.26
C ARG A 413 13.19 -8.35 23.77
N LEU A 414 12.99 -7.80 22.56
CA LEU A 414 11.68 -7.69 21.95
C LEU A 414 11.48 -8.84 20.95
N ILE A 415 10.32 -9.48 21.02
CA ILE A 415 9.88 -10.49 20.06
C ILE A 415 8.73 -9.90 19.30
N ARG A 416 8.93 -9.68 18.01
CA ARG A 416 7.96 -9.07 17.09
C ARG A 416 7.23 -10.16 16.33
N ILE A 417 5.92 -10.22 16.49
CA ILE A 417 5.09 -11.24 15.84
C ILE A 417 5.22 -11.20 14.32
N LYS A 418 5.39 -10.01 13.77
CA LYS A 418 5.43 -9.77 12.33
C LYS A 418 6.84 -9.76 11.73
N ALA A 419 7.80 -9.13 12.43
CA ALA A 419 9.14 -8.92 11.90
C ALA A 419 10.11 -10.06 12.20
N ASP A 420 10.13 -10.56 13.44
CA ASP A 420 11.15 -11.51 13.88
C ASP A 420 10.85 -12.96 13.45
N LEU A 421 9.61 -13.27 13.10
CA LEU A 421 9.23 -14.58 12.60
C LEU A 421 9.29 -14.71 11.09
N HIS A 422 9.82 -13.72 10.38
CA HIS A 422 10.01 -13.73 8.91
C HIS A 422 8.75 -14.21 8.16
N PHE A 423 7.61 -13.56 8.45
CA PHE A 423 6.35 -13.75 7.74
C PHE A 423 6.31 -13.01 6.42
#